data_c0d7e50a83bf903424bbee1df760efb3
#
_entry.id   c0d7e50a83bf903424bbee1df760efb3
#
_cell.length_a   1.000
_cell.length_b   1.000
_cell.length_c   1.000
_cell.angle_alpha   90.00
_cell.angle_beta   90.00
_cell.angle_gamma   90.00
#
_symmetry.space_group_name_H-M   'P 1'
#
loop_
_entity.id
_entity.type
_entity.pdbx_description
1 polymer ?
#
loop_
_entity_poly.entity_id
_entity_poly.type
_entity_poly.pdbx_seq_one_letter_code
_entity_poly.pdbx_strand_id
1 'polypeptide(L)'
;MKRSVSSGLLASALRLMTILGFTLVFATGCMDRQPSQPGQVLPKRSSATVPATPDVFITASSARSKPEAFRQSTSAKAPAAPKIKYNAGEDPEYAKRKGWPVNYPAPLPGSIIPSKRIVAYYGNPLSKKMGALGEFEKDDMLRRLKGEVAKWQAADPSVPVQPALHLIAVVAQGQPGKDGKYRLVMSEALINQVYGWAKEAGAIMFIDIQTGHDDIRKVFPRFEWILKNPDVHLGIDPEFNMGPSGAKPGKKIGTYDAADINYASGYLKELVKKYNLPPKVFVVHRFTRNGVTNSKRIALRPEVQIVMHMDGWGAPWLKRDSYRDYVVAEPVQFTGFKLFYHNDTKKGDPLMTPQDLLKLNPKPIYIQYQ
;
A
#
# COMPACT_ATOMS: atom_id res chain seq x y z
N MET A 1 62.99 -16.40 51.52
CA MET A 1 62.28 -17.52 50.93
C MET A 1 61.31 -16.99 49.88
N LYS A 2 61.61 -17.20 48.62
CA LYS A 2 60.85 -16.79 47.44
C LYS A 2 59.74 -17.81 47.19
N ARG A 3 58.51 -17.38 46.95
CA ARG A 3 57.49 -18.19 46.25
C ARG A 3 56.92 -17.38 45.09
N SER A 4 57.16 -17.91 43.98
CA SER A 4 56.70 -17.58 42.64
C SER A 4 55.17 -17.73 42.53
N VAL A 5 54.47 -16.73 41.90
CA VAL A 5 53.11 -16.84 41.49
C VAL A 5 53.12 -16.92 39.94
N SER A 6 52.64 -18.02 39.45
CA SER A 6 52.54 -18.32 38.03
C SER A 6 51.34 -17.57 37.43
N SER A 7 51.61 -16.84 36.36
CA SER A 7 50.64 -16.20 35.48
C SER A 7 49.97 -17.23 34.58
N GLY A 8 48.66 -17.47 34.77
CA GLY A 8 47.82 -18.23 33.86
C GLY A 8 47.39 -17.39 32.68
N LEU A 9 47.80 -17.72 31.49
CA LEU A 9 47.31 -17.15 30.22
C LEU A 9 45.85 -17.61 30.00
N LEU A 10 44.93 -16.66 29.97
CA LEU A 10 43.61 -16.87 29.35
C LEU A 10 43.75 -16.67 27.84
N ALA A 11 43.76 -17.78 27.11
CA ALA A 11 43.61 -17.77 25.67
C ALA A 11 42.17 -17.46 25.29
N SER A 12 41.89 -16.20 24.88
CA SER A 12 40.64 -15.82 24.25
C SER A 12 40.57 -16.47 22.86
N ALA A 13 39.73 -17.48 22.73
CA ALA A 13 39.38 -18.05 21.44
C ALA A 13 38.49 -17.03 20.70
N LEU A 14 39.12 -16.28 19.79
CA LEU A 14 38.46 -15.45 18.80
C LEU A 14 37.82 -16.39 17.76
N ARG A 15 36.54 -16.75 17.96
CA ARG A 15 35.76 -17.44 16.93
C ARG A 15 35.45 -16.46 15.83
N LEU A 16 36.16 -16.64 14.72
CA LEU A 16 35.92 -16.02 13.43
C LEU A 16 34.50 -16.43 12.97
N MET A 17 33.52 -15.54 13.16
CA MET A 17 32.19 -15.70 12.59
C MET A 17 32.29 -15.39 11.11
N THR A 18 32.41 -16.44 10.31
CA THR A 18 32.26 -16.37 8.85
C THR A 18 30.85 -15.85 8.59
N ILE A 19 30.74 -14.59 8.13
CA ILE A 19 29.49 -14.00 7.65
C ILE A 19 29.16 -14.73 6.34
N LEU A 20 28.32 -15.75 6.44
CA LEU A 20 27.67 -16.34 5.28
C LEU A 20 26.83 -15.23 4.65
N GLY A 21 27.23 -14.81 3.45
CA GLY A 21 26.49 -13.83 2.67
C GLY A 21 25.05 -14.29 2.47
N PHE A 22 24.12 -13.63 3.15
CA PHE A 22 22.69 -13.76 2.88
C PHE A 22 22.42 -13.18 1.50
N THR A 23 22.40 -14.02 0.50
CA THR A 23 21.80 -13.70 -0.78
C THR A 23 20.30 -13.66 -0.56
N LEU A 24 19.77 -12.49 -0.26
CA LEU A 24 18.34 -12.23 -0.31
C LEU A 24 17.95 -12.36 -1.78
N VAL A 25 17.44 -13.52 -2.15
CA VAL A 25 16.81 -13.70 -3.47
C VAL A 25 15.54 -12.89 -3.46
N PHE A 26 15.63 -11.63 -3.90
CA PHE A 26 14.47 -10.97 -4.42
C PHE A 26 14.02 -11.82 -5.59
N ALA A 27 12.92 -12.52 -5.44
CA ALA A 27 12.24 -13.12 -6.55
C ALA A 27 11.93 -11.98 -7.52
N THR A 28 12.76 -11.84 -8.55
CA THR A 28 12.40 -11.14 -9.76
C THR A 28 11.32 -11.97 -10.43
N GLY A 29 10.13 -11.93 -9.85
CA GLY A 29 8.92 -12.37 -10.49
C GLY A 29 8.60 -11.36 -11.59
N CYS A 30 9.39 -11.35 -12.66
CA CYS A 30 8.92 -10.88 -13.94
C CYS A 30 7.77 -11.81 -14.32
N MET A 31 6.55 -11.46 -13.98
CA MET A 31 5.42 -11.85 -14.80
C MET A 31 5.57 -11.05 -16.09
N ASP A 32 6.23 -11.65 -17.07
CA ASP A 32 6.03 -11.29 -18.46
C ASP A 32 4.54 -11.50 -18.76
N ARG A 33 3.77 -10.42 -18.61
CA ARG A 33 2.51 -10.31 -19.34
C ARG A 33 2.92 -10.14 -20.80
N GLN A 34 2.82 -11.20 -21.56
CA GLN A 34 2.74 -11.10 -23.02
C GLN A 34 1.68 -10.04 -23.35
N PRO A 35 1.98 -9.11 -24.27
CA PRO A 35 0.96 -8.23 -24.79
C PRO A 35 -0.15 -9.10 -25.38
N SER A 36 -1.38 -8.89 -24.93
CA SER A 36 -2.58 -9.49 -25.51
C SER A 36 -2.56 -9.22 -26.99
N GLN A 37 -2.50 -10.27 -27.79
CA GLN A 37 -2.64 -10.19 -29.23
C GLN A 37 -4.00 -9.54 -29.56
N PRO A 38 -4.06 -8.69 -30.58
CA PRO A 38 -5.32 -8.12 -31.07
C PRO A 38 -6.26 -9.26 -31.48
N GLY A 39 -7.49 -9.22 -30.96
CA GLY A 39 -8.48 -10.25 -31.11
C GLY A 39 -8.70 -10.61 -32.60
N GLN A 40 -8.71 -11.91 -32.85
CA GLN A 40 -9.19 -12.49 -34.10
C GLN A 40 -10.65 -12.07 -34.31
N VAL A 41 -10.86 -11.40 -35.44
CA VAL A 41 -12.19 -11.05 -35.97
C VAL A 41 -12.88 -12.34 -36.41
N LEU A 42 -13.93 -12.76 -35.72
CA LEU A 42 -14.82 -13.83 -36.19
C LEU A 42 -15.65 -13.33 -37.39
N PRO A 43 -15.86 -14.16 -38.43
CA PRO A 43 -16.57 -13.75 -39.61
C PRO A 43 -18.05 -13.50 -39.33
N LYS A 44 -18.58 -12.40 -39.88
CA LYS A 44 -19.99 -12.03 -39.87
C LYS A 44 -20.83 -13.12 -40.56
N ARG A 45 -21.79 -13.67 -39.85
CA ARG A 45 -22.87 -14.44 -40.49
C ARG A 45 -23.78 -13.51 -41.27
N SER A 46 -23.94 -13.86 -42.53
CA SER A 46 -24.86 -13.31 -43.52
C SER A 46 -26.31 -13.45 -43.01
N SER A 47 -27.04 -12.34 -42.99
CA SER A 47 -28.47 -12.30 -42.77
C SER A 47 -29.20 -12.51 -44.10
N ALA A 48 -30.05 -13.57 -44.15
CA ALA A 48 -30.94 -13.82 -45.23
C ALA A 48 -32.18 -12.90 -45.17
N THR A 49 -32.48 -12.31 -46.27
CA THR A 49 -33.66 -11.51 -46.63
C THR A 49 -34.89 -12.38 -46.77
N VAL A 50 -36.06 -11.94 -46.29
CA VAL A 50 -37.37 -12.45 -46.68
C VAL A 50 -38.32 -11.26 -46.94
N PRO A 51 -39.20 -11.37 -47.99
CA PRO A 51 -39.73 -10.23 -48.72
C PRO A 51 -41.07 -9.69 -48.21
N ALA A 52 -41.37 -8.49 -48.69
CA ALA A 52 -42.61 -7.75 -48.49
C ALA A 52 -43.73 -8.19 -49.45
N THR A 53 -45.00 -8.07 -49.09
CA THR A 53 -46.14 -7.78 -49.93
C THR A 53 -47.36 -7.31 -49.11
N PRO A 54 -48.51 -6.82 -49.73
CA PRO A 54 -48.69 -5.41 -50.03
C PRO A 54 -50.02 -4.81 -49.49
N ASP A 55 -50.17 -3.51 -49.71
CA ASP A 55 -51.32 -2.61 -49.80
C ASP A 55 -52.77 -3.07 -49.50
N VAL A 56 -53.45 -2.21 -48.71
CA VAL A 56 -54.88 -1.85 -48.99
C VAL A 56 -55.11 -0.36 -48.67
N PHE A 57 -55.56 0.36 -49.71
CA PHE A 57 -56.11 1.72 -49.65
C PHE A 57 -57.48 1.74 -48.98
N ILE A 58 -57.74 2.81 -48.21
CA ILE A 58 -59.09 3.40 -48.14
C ILE A 58 -58.95 4.93 -47.94
N THR A 59 -59.51 5.65 -48.85
CA THR A 59 -59.73 7.11 -48.88
C THR A 59 -60.92 7.52 -48.03
N ALA A 60 -60.79 8.60 -47.29
CA ALA A 60 -61.96 9.48 -47.04
C ALA A 60 -61.48 10.92 -46.69
N SER A 61 -61.94 11.84 -47.50
CA SER A 61 -61.82 13.28 -47.46
C SER A 61 -62.71 13.88 -46.37
N SER A 62 -62.22 14.88 -45.64
CA SER A 62 -62.99 16.12 -45.40
C SER A 62 -62.13 17.22 -44.81
N ALA A 63 -62.30 18.38 -45.38
CA ALA A 63 -61.62 19.65 -45.03
C ALA A 63 -62.11 20.22 -43.73
N ARG A 64 -61.19 20.84 -42.94
CA ARG A 64 -61.44 22.20 -42.35
C ARG A 64 -60.23 22.74 -41.59
N SER A 65 -59.92 24.01 -41.97
CA SER A 65 -59.35 25.09 -41.14
C SER A 65 -58.01 24.89 -40.41
N LYS A 66 -57.04 25.70 -40.86
CA LYS A 66 -55.78 26.02 -40.15
C LYS A 66 -56.04 26.65 -38.81
N PRO A 67 -55.17 26.31 -37.84
CA PRO A 67 -54.56 27.34 -36.94
C PRO A 67 -53.03 27.39 -37.11
N GLU A 68 -52.52 28.56 -36.80
CA GLU A 68 -51.17 29.05 -36.93
C GLU A 68 -50.10 28.12 -36.33
N ALA A 69 -48.99 28.09 -37.04
CA ALA A 69 -47.79 27.40 -36.66
C ALA A 69 -47.15 27.96 -35.40
N PHE A 70 -47.25 27.20 -34.31
CA PHE A 70 -46.36 27.37 -33.14
C PHE A 70 -44.96 26.89 -33.58
N ARG A 71 -44.03 27.86 -33.77
CA ARG A 71 -42.61 27.55 -33.99
C ARG A 71 -42.10 26.79 -32.80
N GLN A 72 -41.92 25.50 -32.93
CA GLN A 72 -41.11 24.73 -32.02
C GLN A 72 -39.67 25.23 -32.10
N SER A 73 -39.27 25.99 -31.06
CA SER A 73 -37.86 26.28 -30.81
C SER A 73 -37.12 24.96 -30.68
N THR A 74 -36.36 24.57 -31.73
CA THR A 74 -35.39 23.50 -31.61
C THR A 74 -34.32 23.96 -30.64
N SER A 75 -34.45 23.55 -29.37
CA SER A 75 -33.38 23.67 -28.38
C SER A 75 -32.15 22.97 -28.94
N ALA A 76 -31.22 23.76 -29.49
CA ALA A 76 -29.94 23.28 -29.91
C ALA A 76 -29.26 22.68 -28.65
N LYS A 77 -29.06 21.36 -28.66
CA LYS A 77 -28.34 20.64 -27.60
C LYS A 77 -26.98 21.31 -27.48
N ALA A 78 -26.69 21.93 -26.33
CA ALA A 78 -25.39 22.54 -26.07
C ALA A 78 -24.26 21.54 -26.39
N PRO A 79 -23.17 21.98 -27.02
CA PRO A 79 -22.05 21.09 -27.33
C PRO A 79 -21.59 20.42 -26.02
N ALA A 80 -21.46 19.08 -26.07
CA ALA A 80 -20.98 18.35 -24.91
C ALA A 80 -19.57 18.87 -24.56
N ALA A 81 -19.36 19.23 -23.29
CA ALA A 81 -18.06 19.66 -22.82
C ALA A 81 -16.98 18.63 -23.16
N PRO A 82 -15.78 19.06 -23.56
CA PRO A 82 -14.72 18.15 -23.93
C PRO A 82 -14.43 17.18 -22.78
N LYS A 83 -14.46 15.87 -23.04
CA LYS A 83 -14.16 14.85 -22.05
C LYS A 83 -12.69 14.95 -21.65
N ILE A 84 -12.41 15.31 -20.41
CA ILE A 84 -11.07 15.31 -19.85
C ILE A 84 -10.55 13.86 -19.86
N LYS A 85 -9.36 13.63 -20.44
CA LYS A 85 -8.69 12.34 -20.44
C LYS A 85 -7.78 12.26 -19.21
N TYR A 86 -8.12 11.41 -18.26
CA TYR A 86 -7.33 11.13 -17.06
C TYR A 86 -6.36 9.97 -17.28
N ASN A 87 -5.22 10.00 -16.59
CA ASN A 87 -4.41 8.80 -16.41
C ASN A 87 -5.10 7.84 -15.42
N ALA A 88 -4.64 6.57 -15.41
CA ALA A 88 -5.15 5.60 -14.43
C ALA A 88 -4.98 6.11 -12.99
N GLY A 89 -6.02 5.95 -12.18
CA GLY A 89 -6.04 6.38 -10.78
C GLY A 89 -6.26 7.89 -10.57
N GLU A 90 -6.34 8.71 -11.63
CA GLU A 90 -6.55 10.17 -11.50
C GLU A 90 -8.02 10.58 -11.69
N ASP A 91 -8.86 9.72 -12.29
CA ASP A 91 -10.27 10.01 -12.59
C ASP A 91 -11.13 10.09 -11.30
N PRO A 92 -11.63 11.29 -10.90
CA PRO A 92 -12.45 11.44 -9.71
C PRO A 92 -13.82 10.77 -9.85
N GLU A 93 -14.38 10.70 -11.06
CA GLU A 93 -15.66 10.05 -11.28
C GLU A 93 -15.52 8.52 -11.18
N TYR A 94 -14.38 7.95 -11.58
CA TYR A 94 -14.11 6.54 -11.32
C TYR A 94 -14.05 6.26 -9.82
N ALA A 95 -13.31 7.05 -9.05
CA ALA A 95 -13.21 6.91 -7.61
C ALA A 95 -14.59 7.01 -6.94
N LYS A 96 -15.39 8.00 -7.32
CA LYS A 96 -16.77 8.19 -6.82
C LYS A 96 -17.66 6.98 -7.12
N ARG A 97 -17.64 6.45 -8.35
CA ARG A 97 -18.39 5.23 -8.71
C ARG A 97 -17.96 4.01 -7.90
N LYS A 98 -16.71 3.98 -7.41
CA LYS A 98 -16.21 2.91 -6.54
C LYS A 98 -16.59 3.09 -5.07
N GLY A 99 -17.08 4.25 -4.68
CA GLY A 99 -17.53 4.56 -3.32
C GLY A 99 -16.59 5.46 -2.51
N TRP A 100 -15.69 6.18 -3.18
CA TRP A 100 -14.87 7.20 -2.53
C TRP A 100 -15.62 8.56 -2.49
N PRO A 101 -15.45 9.37 -1.41
CA PRO A 101 -14.79 9.01 -0.16
C PRO A 101 -15.61 8.00 0.65
N VAL A 102 -14.94 7.13 1.38
CA VAL A 102 -15.57 6.14 2.25
C VAL A 102 -16.16 6.83 3.49
N ASN A 103 -17.34 6.41 3.90
CA ASN A 103 -17.89 6.80 5.20
C ASN A 103 -17.28 5.91 6.30
N TYR A 104 -16.70 6.53 7.33
CA TYR A 104 -16.05 5.84 8.44
C TYR A 104 -16.32 6.56 9.77
N PRO A 105 -16.23 5.84 10.92
CA PRO A 105 -16.39 6.48 12.23
C PRO A 105 -15.37 7.60 12.43
N ALA A 106 -15.81 8.73 13.01
CA ALA A 106 -14.90 9.82 13.35
C ALA A 106 -13.75 9.29 14.22
N PRO A 107 -12.49 9.57 13.87
CA PRO A 107 -11.35 9.15 14.67
C PRO A 107 -11.40 9.79 16.06
N LEU A 108 -10.87 9.09 17.05
CA LEU A 108 -10.67 9.67 18.39
C LEU A 108 -9.68 10.85 18.35
N PRO A 109 -9.71 11.75 19.34
CA PRO A 109 -8.74 12.85 19.45
C PRO A 109 -7.29 12.37 19.37
N GLY A 110 -6.42 13.20 18.76
CA GLY A 110 -5.01 12.87 18.56
C GLY A 110 -4.72 12.03 17.32
N SER A 111 -5.71 11.78 16.47
CA SER A 111 -5.52 11.10 15.19
C SER A 111 -4.57 11.87 14.26
N ILE A 112 -3.71 11.15 13.55
CA ILE A 112 -2.73 11.75 12.62
C ILE A 112 -3.38 12.04 11.28
N ILE A 113 -4.07 11.08 10.70
CA ILE A 113 -4.73 11.23 9.40
C ILE A 113 -6.24 11.44 9.58
N PRO A 114 -6.89 12.21 8.72
CA PRO A 114 -6.39 12.85 7.49
C PRO A 114 -5.73 14.22 7.67
N SER A 115 -5.58 14.74 8.90
CA SER A 115 -5.07 16.10 9.15
C SER A 115 -3.59 16.29 8.77
N LYS A 116 -2.81 15.20 8.72
CA LYS A 116 -1.42 15.19 8.27
C LYS A 116 -1.21 14.10 7.23
N ARG A 117 -0.28 14.33 6.29
CA ARG A 117 0.26 13.29 5.40
C ARG A 117 1.47 12.64 6.06
N ILE A 118 1.55 11.32 6.02
CA ILE A 118 2.70 10.58 6.54
C ILE A 118 3.67 10.31 5.39
N VAL A 119 4.96 10.63 5.60
CA VAL A 119 6.05 10.29 4.69
C VAL A 119 7.04 9.40 5.44
N ALA A 120 7.20 8.17 4.98
CA ALA A 120 7.93 7.12 5.68
C ALA A 120 9.14 6.61 4.89
N TYR A 121 10.23 6.32 5.59
CA TYR A 121 11.34 5.48 5.11
C TYR A 121 11.15 4.05 5.62
N TYR A 122 11.12 3.10 4.69
CA TYR A 122 10.88 1.68 4.93
C TYR A 122 12.18 0.88 4.85
N GLY A 123 12.29 -0.17 5.64
CA GLY A 123 13.41 -1.09 5.55
C GLY A 123 13.83 -1.70 6.89
N ASN A 124 15.09 -2.16 6.92
CA ASN A 124 15.68 -2.74 8.13
C ASN A 124 17.18 -2.40 8.19
N PRO A 125 17.70 -1.84 9.30
CA PRO A 125 19.09 -1.44 9.43
C PRO A 125 20.11 -2.58 9.24
N LEU A 126 19.71 -3.82 9.41
CA LEU A 126 20.58 -4.98 9.22
C LEU A 126 20.80 -5.33 7.73
N SER A 127 20.16 -4.62 6.80
CA SER A 127 20.30 -4.92 5.37
C SER A 127 20.20 -3.68 4.50
N LYS A 128 21.29 -3.32 3.84
CA LYS A 128 21.33 -2.24 2.85
C LYS A 128 20.45 -2.47 1.62
N LYS A 129 19.93 -3.70 1.43
CA LYS A 129 19.09 -4.07 0.28
C LYS A 129 17.60 -4.10 0.62
N MET A 130 17.22 -3.84 1.87
CA MET A 130 15.80 -3.92 2.30
C MET A 130 15.09 -2.58 2.30
N GLY A 131 15.73 -1.51 1.87
CA GLY A 131 15.11 -0.19 1.70
C GLY A 131 15.84 0.94 2.41
N ALA A 132 15.33 2.14 2.20
CA ALA A 132 15.98 3.40 2.58
C ALA A 132 16.36 3.50 4.07
N LEU A 133 15.60 2.87 4.96
CA LEU A 133 15.90 2.85 6.41
C LEU A 133 17.19 2.09 6.73
N GLY A 134 17.60 1.13 5.89
CA GLY A 134 18.82 0.35 6.10
C GLY A 134 19.92 0.60 5.07
N GLU A 135 19.60 1.27 3.96
CA GLU A 135 20.55 1.53 2.88
C GLU A 135 21.65 2.53 3.28
N PHE A 136 21.26 3.54 4.04
CA PHE A 136 22.14 4.64 4.46
C PHE A 136 22.46 4.55 5.95
N GLU A 137 23.59 5.12 6.35
CA GLU A 137 23.88 5.32 7.76
C GLU A 137 22.87 6.29 8.40
N LYS A 138 22.64 6.15 9.70
CA LYS A 138 21.56 6.83 10.44
C LYS A 138 21.39 8.30 10.08
N ASP A 139 22.45 9.08 10.18
CA ASP A 139 22.37 10.55 10.03
C ASP A 139 22.07 10.94 8.57
N ASP A 140 22.62 10.21 7.60
CA ASP A 140 22.32 10.43 6.18
C ASP A 140 20.89 9.99 5.86
N MET A 141 20.44 8.89 6.40
CA MET A 141 19.06 8.41 6.26
C MET A 141 18.06 9.45 6.80
N LEU A 142 18.27 9.95 8.01
CA LEU A 142 17.38 10.97 8.62
C LEU A 142 17.42 12.28 7.85
N ARG A 143 18.58 12.71 7.36
CA ARG A 143 18.73 13.90 6.51
C ARG A 143 17.95 13.76 5.21
N ARG A 144 18.00 12.59 4.56
CA ARG A 144 17.26 12.29 3.33
C ARG A 144 15.76 12.26 3.59
N LEU A 145 15.29 11.62 4.66
CA LEU A 145 13.89 11.64 5.06
C LEU A 145 13.38 13.07 5.23
N LYS A 146 14.14 13.92 5.93
CA LYS A 146 13.82 15.34 6.08
C LYS A 146 13.71 16.06 4.72
N GLY A 147 14.56 15.70 3.76
CA GLY A 147 14.48 16.21 2.39
C GLY A 147 13.17 15.81 1.68
N GLU A 148 12.76 14.54 1.80
CA GLU A 148 11.48 14.10 1.22
C GLU A 148 10.29 14.79 1.90
N VAL A 149 10.30 14.92 3.22
CA VAL A 149 9.27 15.67 3.98
C VAL A 149 9.14 17.10 3.45
N ALA A 150 10.27 17.79 3.24
CA ALA A 150 10.27 19.16 2.71
C ALA A 150 9.70 19.24 1.28
N LYS A 151 10.01 18.26 0.40
CA LYS A 151 9.44 18.19 -0.95
C LYS A 151 7.91 18.03 -0.91
N TRP A 152 7.41 17.15 -0.04
CA TRP A 152 5.97 16.94 0.13
C TRP A 152 5.27 18.16 0.71
N GLN A 153 5.88 18.82 1.70
CA GLN A 153 5.34 20.04 2.29
C GLN A 153 5.29 21.18 1.28
N ALA A 154 6.30 21.29 0.40
CA ALA A 154 6.31 22.27 -0.68
C ALA A 154 5.27 21.96 -1.78
N ALA A 155 5.03 20.68 -2.07
CA ALA A 155 4.08 20.26 -3.09
C ALA A 155 2.61 20.48 -2.67
N ASP A 156 2.31 20.33 -1.39
CA ASP A 156 0.97 20.54 -0.80
C ASP A 156 1.09 21.21 0.58
N PRO A 157 1.24 22.55 0.61
CA PRO A 157 1.38 23.28 1.86
C PRO A 157 0.16 23.19 2.80
N SER A 158 -1.01 22.84 2.26
CA SER A 158 -2.26 22.78 3.03
C SER A 158 -2.35 21.59 3.97
N VAL A 159 -1.53 20.53 3.75
CA VAL A 159 -1.53 19.32 4.56
C VAL A 159 -0.14 19.13 5.19
N PRO A 160 -0.01 19.37 6.52
CA PRO A 160 1.26 19.17 7.21
C PRO A 160 1.79 17.75 7.04
N VAL A 161 3.12 17.59 6.97
CA VAL A 161 3.77 16.31 6.75
C VAL A 161 4.34 15.77 8.07
N GLN A 162 3.96 14.53 8.42
CA GLN A 162 4.50 13.77 9.54
C GLN A 162 5.57 12.81 9.03
N PRO A 163 6.85 12.95 9.40
CA PRO A 163 7.87 11.97 9.10
C PRO A 163 7.63 10.65 9.84
N ALA A 164 8.06 9.54 9.23
CA ALA A 164 7.97 8.22 9.83
C ALA A 164 9.18 7.33 9.49
N LEU A 165 9.55 6.45 10.40
CA LEU A 165 10.40 5.29 10.14
C LEU A 165 9.54 4.02 10.17
N HIS A 166 9.58 3.23 9.11
CA HIS A 166 8.79 2.00 8.99
C HIS A 166 9.72 0.79 8.98
N LEU A 167 9.92 0.23 10.18
CA LEU A 167 10.84 -0.88 10.40
C LEU A 167 10.19 -2.23 10.08
N ILE A 168 10.82 -3.05 9.26
CA ILE A 168 10.44 -4.46 9.12
C ILE A 168 10.90 -5.20 10.38
N ALA A 169 10.01 -5.29 11.37
CA ALA A 169 10.30 -5.90 12.66
C ALA A 169 10.21 -7.44 12.63
N VAL A 170 9.48 -7.98 11.67
CA VAL A 170 9.46 -9.42 11.35
C VAL A 170 9.69 -9.57 9.86
N VAL A 171 10.81 -10.20 9.51
CA VAL A 171 11.27 -10.34 8.11
C VAL A 171 11.01 -11.76 7.63
N ALA A 172 10.23 -11.92 6.57
CA ALA A 172 10.07 -13.21 5.89
C ALA A 172 11.39 -13.65 5.26
N GLN A 173 11.69 -14.94 5.31
CA GLN A 173 12.96 -15.51 4.85
C GLN A 173 12.76 -16.75 3.99
N GLY A 174 13.68 -16.97 3.04
CA GLY A 174 13.70 -18.18 2.20
C GLY A 174 14.09 -19.45 2.95
N GLN A 175 14.63 -19.33 4.17
CA GLN A 175 15.03 -20.45 5.02
C GLN A 175 14.04 -20.63 6.19
N PRO A 176 13.82 -21.87 6.66
CA PRO A 176 12.78 -22.15 7.65
C PRO A 176 13.05 -21.51 9.03
N GLY A 177 14.31 -21.20 9.35
CA GLY A 177 14.69 -20.78 10.69
C GLY A 177 14.61 -21.93 11.71
N LYS A 178 14.85 -21.61 12.99
CA LYS A 178 14.85 -22.63 14.06
C LYS A 178 13.49 -23.26 14.33
N ASP A 179 12.41 -22.50 14.08
CA ASP A 179 11.03 -22.90 14.36
C ASP A 179 10.22 -23.28 13.10
N GLY A 180 10.89 -23.39 11.94
CA GLY A 180 10.25 -23.74 10.68
C GLY A 180 9.29 -22.68 10.10
N LYS A 181 9.30 -21.45 10.62
CA LYS A 181 8.31 -20.43 10.29
C LYS A 181 8.70 -19.50 9.14
N TYR A 182 9.88 -19.68 8.56
CA TYR A 182 10.37 -18.86 7.43
C TYR A 182 10.30 -17.36 7.72
N ARG A 183 10.62 -16.98 8.95
CA ARG A 183 10.68 -15.58 9.39
C ARG A 183 11.79 -15.38 10.42
N LEU A 184 12.27 -14.14 10.51
CA LEU A 184 13.18 -13.67 11.54
C LEU A 184 12.52 -12.51 12.29
N VAL A 185 12.38 -12.64 13.59
CA VAL A 185 11.89 -11.57 14.48
C VAL A 185 13.08 -10.74 14.94
N MET A 186 13.01 -9.43 14.76
CA MET A 186 14.06 -8.51 15.21
C MET A 186 14.11 -8.45 16.74
N SER A 187 15.31 -8.22 17.27
CA SER A 187 15.51 -8.06 18.71
C SER A 187 14.88 -6.77 19.22
N GLU A 188 14.47 -6.77 20.48
CA GLU A 188 13.98 -5.55 21.15
C GLU A 188 15.03 -4.43 21.13
N ALA A 189 16.31 -4.77 21.22
CA ALA A 189 17.40 -3.80 21.13
C ALA A 189 17.40 -3.07 19.79
N LEU A 190 17.24 -3.77 18.65
CA LEU A 190 17.16 -3.15 17.33
C LEU A 190 15.89 -2.29 17.18
N ILE A 191 14.76 -2.79 17.66
CA ILE A 191 13.50 -2.04 17.60
C ILE A 191 13.60 -0.75 18.41
N ASN A 192 14.16 -0.81 19.62
CA ASN A 192 14.39 0.36 20.47
C ASN A 192 15.41 1.33 19.85
N GLN A 193 16.43 0.83 19.15
CA GLN A 193 17.39 1.65 18.43
C GLN A 193 16.68 2.49 17.36
N VAL A 194 15.87 1.87 16.51
CA VAL A 194 15.12 2.57 15.46
C VAL A 194 14.08 3.52 16.06
N TYR A 195 13.46 3.14 17.16
CA TYR A 195 12.54 4.02 17.87
C TYR A 195 13.24 5.26 18.43
N GLY A 196 14.46 5.11 18.94
CA GLY A 196 15.32 6.24 19.32
C GLY A 196 15.62 7.18 18.15
N TRP A 197 15.94 6.64 16.96
CA TRP A 197 16.13 7.43 15.74
C TRP A 197 14.86 8.18 15.31
N ALA A 198 13.70 7.53 15.43
CA ALA A 198 12.43 8.17 15.13
C ALA A 198 12.19 9.37 16.06
N LYS A 199 12.39 9.21 17.37
CA LYS A 199 12.27 10.31 18.34
C LYS A 199 13.21 11.46 18.05
N GLU A 200 14.47 11.18 17.74
CA GLU A 200 15.47 12.18 17.37
C GLU A 200 15.02 13.02 16.17
N ALA A 201 14.37 12.39 15.20
CA ALA A 201 13.88 13.06 13.99
C ALA A 201 12.48 13.71 14.13
N GLY A 202 11.82 13.64 15.30
CA GLY A 202 10.42 14.03 15.45
C GLY A 202 9.48 13.18 14.59
N ALA A 203 9.89 11.96 14.26
CA ALA A 203 9.16 11.00 13.44
C ALA A 203 8.35 10.03 14.31
N ILE A 204 7.26 9.53 13.76
CA ILE A 204 6.57 8.35 14.28
C ILE A 204 7.24 7.07 13.77
N MET A 205 6.99 5.94 14.43
CA MET A 205 7.50 4.65 13.98
C MET A 205 6.38 3.68 13.62
N PHE A 206 6.61 2.89 12.59
CA PHE A 206 5.82 1.70 12.30
C PHE A 206 6.68 0.46 12.54
N ILE A 207 6.07 -0.57 13.09
CA ILE A 207 6.60 -1.93 13.04
C ILE A 207 5.84 -2.69 11.96
N ASP A 208 6.56 -3.32 11.04
CA ASP A 208 5.99 -4.11 9.96
C ASP A 208 6.19 -5.60 10.19
N ILE A 209 5.16 -6.39 9.88
CA ILE A 209 5.13 -7.82 10.15
C ILE A 209 4.92 -8.62 8.86
N GLN A 210 5.96 -9.36 8.47
CA GLN A 210 5.94 -10.37 7.42
C GLN A 210 5.91 -11.76 8.07
N THR A 211 4.74 -12.38 8.16
CA THR A 211 4.54 -13.57 9.02
C THR A 211 5.25 -14.84 8.54
N GLY A 212 5.63 -14.94 7.25
CA GLY A 212 6.14 -16.21 6.71
C GLY A 212 5.08 -17.31 6.85
N HIS A 213 5.44 -18.41 7.48
CA HIS A 213 4.51 -19.53 7.80
C HIS A 213 3.87 -19.42 9.19
N ASP A 214 4.04 -18.28 9.87
CA ASP A 214 3.40 -18.06 11.16
C ASP A 214 2.05 -17.36 11.01
N ASP A 215 1.29 -17.29 12.11
CA ASP A 215 -0.01 -16.64 12.17
C ASP A 215 0.15 -15.24 12.80
N ILE A 216 -0.48 -14.23 12.20
CA ILE A 216 -0.52 -12.87 12.72
C ILE A 216 -1.06 -12.83 14.16
N ARG A 217 -1.97 -13.75 14.53
CA ARG A 217 -2.53 -13.88 15.88
C ARG A 217 -1.50 -14.31 16.92
N LYS A 218 -0.41 -14.95 16.50
CA LYS A 218 0.69 -15.40 17.37
C LYS A 218 1.85 -14.41 17.38
N VAL A 219 2.12 -13.78 16.24
CA VAL A 219 3.28 -12.89 16.06
C VAL A 219 2.99 -11.50 16.60
N PHE A 220 1.84 -10.92 16.24
CA PHE A 220 1.53 -9.53 16.51
C PHE A 220 1.47 -9.20 18.01
N PRO A 221 0.82 -9.97 18.90
CA PRO A 221 0.76 -9.66 20.33
C PRO A 221 2.13 -9.53 21.03
N ARG A 222 3.18 -10.11 20.44
CA ARG A 222 4.55 -10.02 20.96
C ARG A 222 5.12 -8.60 20.95
N PHE A 223 4.49 -7.69 20.20
CA PHE A 223 4.92 -6.30 20.05
C PHE A 223 4.10 -5.30 20.87
N GLU A 224 3.22 -5.78 21.78
CA GLU A 224 2.45 -4.91 22.65
C GLU A 224 3.34 -3.96 23.45
N TRP A 225 4.50 -4.43 23.91
CA TRP A 225 5.45 -3.66 24.71
C TRP A 225 5.93 -2.38 24.01
N ILE A 226 6.04 -2.37 22.68
CA ILE A 226 6.44 -1.19 21.89
C ILE A 226 5.21 -0.44 21.37
N LEU A 227 4.14 -1.13 21.01
CA LEU A 227 2.90 -0.54 20.49
C LEU A 227 2.11 0.25 21.54
N LYS A 228 2.39 0.08 22.85
CA LYS A 228 1.85 0.91 23.91
C LYS A 228 2.35 2.36 23.88
N ASN A 229 3.39 2.67 23.09
CA ASN A 229 3.82 4.05 22.86
C ASN A 229 2.88 4.74 21.88
N PRO A 230 2.47 6.00 22.12
CA PRO A 230 1.47 6.70 21.30
C PRO A 230 1.90 6.91 19.85
N ASP A 231 3.19 7.03 19.59
CA ASP A 231 3.84 7.30 18.31
C ASP A 231 4.36 6.05 17.59
N VAL A 232 3.98 4.85 18.07
CA VAL A 232 4.30 3.57 17.40
C VAL A 232 3.04 2.95 16.82
N HIS A 233 3.09 2.60 15.55
CA HIS A 233 2.00 2.15 14.71
C HIS A 233 2.30 0.78 14.07
N LEU A 234 1.37 0.22 13.31
CA LEU A 234 1.47 -1.12 12.73
C LEU A 234 1.46 -1.10 11.20
N GLY A 235 2.33 -1.92 10.60
CA GLY A 235 2.25 -2.40 9.23
C GLY A 235 2.10 -3.92 9.19
N ILE A 236 1.37 -4.43 8.21
CA ILE A 236 1.38 -5.85 7.85
C ILE A 236 1.57 -6.00 6.35
N ASP A 237 2.32 -7.03 5.96
CA ASP A 237 2.63 -7.30 4.57
C ASP A 237 2.02 -8.62 4.10
N PRO A 238 0.83 -8.57 3.45
CA PRO A 238 0.14 -9.74 2.94
C PRO A 238 0.97 -10.57 1.96
N GLU A 239 1.89 -9.95 1.21
CA GLU A 239 2.74 -10.66 0.24
C GLU A 239 3.48 -11.83 0.89
N PHE A 240 3.85 -11.67 2.15
CA PHE A 240 4.63 -12.65 2.90
C PHE A 240 3.80 -13.45 3.92
N ASN A 241 2.47 -13.42 3.87
CA ASN A 241 1.63 -14.36 4.62
C ASN A 241 1.52 -15.68 3.87
N MET A 242 2.46 -16.57 4.11
CA MET A 242 2.63 -17.82 3.37
C MET A 242 1.91 -19.02 3.98
N GLY A 243 1.39 -18.89 5.21
CA GLY A 243 0.68 -19.95 5.91
C GLY A 243 -0.41 -20.64 5.06
N PRO A 244 -1.33 -19.87 4.42
CA PRO A 244 -2.40 -20.46 3.61
C PRO A 244 -1.91 -21.23 2.38
N SER A 245 -0.79 -20.84 1.78
CA SER A 245 -0.26 -21.48 0.57
C SER A 245 0.75 -22.58 0.85
N GLY A 246 1.36 -22.60 2.05
CA GLY A 246 2.48 -23.46 2.40
C GLY A 246 3.76 -23.23 1.58
N ALA A 247 3.76 -22.24 0.69
CA ALA A 247 4.91 -21.94 -0.15
C ALA A 247 6.00 -21.19 0.63
N LYS A 248 7.26 -21.32 0.19
CA LYS A 248 8.34 -20.49 0.74
C LYS A 248 8.14 -19.02 0.35
N PRO A 249 8.48 -18.06 1.23
CA PRO A 249 8.51 -16.65 0.88
C PRO A 249 9.29 -16.39 -0.41
N GLY A 250 8.76 -15.52 -1.29
CA GLY A 250 9.33 -15.22 -2.60
C GLY A 250 9.04 -16.24 -3.70
N LYS A 251 8.33 -17.35 -3.41
CA LYS A 251 7.90 -18.32 -4.43
C LYS A 251 6.44 -18.14 -4.87
N LYS A 252 5.63 -17.54 -4.03
CA LYS A 252 4.25 -17.13 -4.31
C LYS A 252 4.00 -15.80 -3.60
N ILE A 253 2.99 -15.08 -4.04
CA ILE A 253 2.46 -13.93 -3.33
C ILE A 253 1.45 -14.44 -2.32
N GLY A 254 1.59 -14.00 -1.07
CA GLY A 254 0.68 -14.32 0.02
C GLY A 254 -0.59 -13.47 0.01
N THR A 255 -1.44 -13.70 1.00
CA THR A 255 -2.72 -13.00 1.15
C THR A 255 -3.13 -12.92 2.62
N TYR A 256 -3.81 -11.82 3.01
CA TYR A 256 -4.61 -11.74 4.21
C TYR A 256 -6.10 -11.63 3.86
N ASP A 257 -6.93 -12.29 4.65
CA ASP A 257 -8.37 -12.07 4.60
C ASP A 257 -8.77 -10.88 5.49
N ALA A 258 -9.94 -10.30 5.23
CA ALA A 258 -10.51 -9.27 6.10
C ALA A 258 -10.59 -9.71 7.56
N ALA A 259 -10.75 -11.01 7.84
CA ALA A 259 -10.77 -11.54 9.20
C ALA A 259 -9.42 -11.36 9.93
N ASP A 260 -8.30 -11.48 9.21
CA ASP A 260 -6.96 -11.26 9.76
C ASP A 260 -6.72 -9.78 10.05
N ILE A 261 -7.14 -8.91 9.11
CA ILE A 261 -7.06 -7.45 9.26
C ILE A 261 -7.96 -6.98 10.42
N ASN A 262 -9.15 -7.57 10.54
CA ASN A 262 -10.09 -7.28 11.63
C ASN A 262 -9.56 -7.73 12.99
N TYR A 263 -8.85 -8.87 13.04
CA TYR A 263 -8.15 -9.29 14.25
C TYR A 263 -7.09 -8.26 14.65
N ALA A 264 -6.20 -7.88 13.73
CA ALA A 264 -5.13 -6.93 14.00
C ALA A 264 -5.68 -5.56 14.42
N SER A 265 -6.67 -5.02 13.69
CA SER A 265 -7.30 -3.75 14.06
C SER A 265 -8.11 -3.83 15.35
N GLY A 266 -8.71 -4.98 15.67
CA GLY A 266 -9.37 -5.23 16.93
C GLY A 266 -8.40 -5.23 18.11
N TYR A 267 -7.25 -5.88 17.95
CA TYR A 267 -6.19 -5.87 18.95
C TYR A 267 -5.63 -4.45 19.19
N LEU A 268 -5.35 -3.69 18.11
CA LEU A 268 -4.95 -2.28 18.23
C LEU A 268 -5.98 -1.44 18.97
N LYS A 269 -7.27 -1.63 18.70
CA LYS A 269 -8.36 -0.97 19.43
C LYS A 269 -8.27 -1.25 20.93
N GLU A 270 -8.05 -2.52 21.32
CA GLU A 270 -7.93 -2.87 22.75
C GLU A 270 -6.66 -2.24 23.39
N LEU A 271 -5.54 -2.12 22.64
CA LEU A 271 -4.36 -1.39 23.10
C LEU A 271 -4.64 0.11 23.31
N VAL A 272 -5.34 0.74 22.36
CA VAL A 272 -5.75 2.16 22.47
C VAL A 272 -6.55 2.38 23.75
N LYS A 273 -7.52 1.52 24.02
CA LYS A 273 -8.33 1.60 25.23
C LYS A 273 -7.53 1.31 26.51
N LYS A 274 -6.75 0.22 26.51
CA LYS A 274 -5.98 -0.24 27.67
C LYS A 274 -4.98 0.80 28.14
N TYR A 275 -4.33 1.51 27.23
CA TYR A 275 -3.26 2.45 27.52
C TYR A 275 -3.65 3.92 27.33
N ASN A 276 -4.94 4.20 27.07
CA ASN A 276 -5.47 5.53 26.78
C ASN A 276 -4.64 6.27 25.71
N LEU A 277 -4.47 5.63 24.54
CA LEU A 277 -3.64 6.11 23.45
C LEU A 277 -4.47 6.91 22.43
N PRO A 278 -3.83 7.79 21.64
CA PRO A 278 -4.43 8.27 20.41
C PRO A 278 -4.63 7.12 19.41
N PRO A 279 -5.48 7.32 18.37
CA PRO A 279 -5.69 6.30 17.35
C PRO A 279 -4.42 5.81 16.71
N LYS A 280 -4.37 4.50 16.44
CA LYS A 280 -3.26 3.88 15.73
C LYS A 280 -3.47 3.96 14.23
N VAL A 281 -2.41 4.27 13.48
CA VAL A 281 -2.39 4.07 12.03
C VAL A 281 -2.01 2.62 11.74
N PHE A 282 -2.78 1.98 10.86
CA PHE A 282 -2.57 0.60 10.48
C PHE A 282 -2.40 0.48 8.97
N VAL A 283 -1.19 0.24 8.51
CA VAL A 283 -0.83 0.10 7.10
C VAL A 283 -0.98 -1.36 6.68
N VAL A 284 -1.78 -1.61 5.65
CA VAL A 284 -1.93 -2.91 5.01
C VAL A 284 -1.34 -2.81 3.61
N HIS A 285 -0.20 -3.46 3.38
CA HIS A 285 0.45 -3.51 2.08
C HIS A 285 -0.39 -4.28 1.08
N ARG A 286 -0.47 -3.79 -0.15
CA ARG A 286 -1.24 -4.44 -1.22
C ARG A 286 -0.46 -4.47 -2.52
N PHE A 287 0.36 -5.50 -2.67
CA PHE A 287 1.20 -5.72 -3.84
C PHE A 287 0.38 -6.22 -5.04
N THR A 288 -0.61 -7.06 -4.79
CA THR A 288 -1.54 -7.57 -5.81
C THR A 288 -2.98 -7.38 -5.39
N ARG A 289 -3.91 -7.52 -6.34
CA ARG A 289 -5.34 -7.47 -6.02
C ARG A 289 -5.72 -8.49 -4.95
N ASN A 290 -5.24 -9.72 -5.08
CA ASN A 290 -5.54 -10.83 -4.17
C ASN A 290 -4.69 -10.82 -2.88
N GLY A 291 -3.79 -9.86 -2.70
CA GLY A 291 -3.08 -9.67 -1.43
C GLY A 291 -4.03 -9.41 -0.26
N VAL A 292 -5.22 -8.85 -0.53
CA VAL A 292 -6.30 -8.70 0.45
C VAL A 292 -7.59 -9.27 -0.14
N THR A 293 -8.24 -10.17 0.59
CA THR A 293 -9.54 -10.74 0.23
C THR A 293 -10.65 -10.23 1.13
N ASN A 294 -11.89 -10.25 0.62
CA ASN A 294 -13.09 -9.80 1.35
C ASN A 294 -12.96 -8.36 1.91
N SER A 295 -12.25 -7.44 1.22
CA SER A 295 -11.94 -6.08 1.69
C SER A 295 -13.16 -5.31 2.20
N LYS A 296 -14.36 -5.55 1.64
CA LYS A 296 -15.65 -4.96 2.07
C LYS A 296 -16.08 -5.38 3.48
N ARG A 297 -15.49 -6.44 4.05
CA ARG A 297 -15.76 -6.92 5.41
C ARG A 297 -14.78 -6.39 6.45
N ILE A 298 -13.88 -5.50 6.05
CA ILE A 298 -12.96 -4.84 6.98
C ILE A 298 -13.76 -3.88 7.85
N ALA A 299 -13.69 -4.08 9.16
CA ALA A 299 -14.40 -3.26 10.14
C ALA A 299 -13.60 -2.00 10.46
N LEU A 300 -14.18 -0.84 10.20
CA LEU A 300 -13.61 0.47 10.51
C LEU A 300 -13.93 0.86 11.95
N ARG A 301 -12.97 1.46 12.66
CA ARG A 301 -13.04 1.77 14.09
C ARG A 301 -12.49 3.16 14.36
N PRO A 302 -13.05 3.91 15.35
CA PRO A 302 -12.52 5.23 15.70
C PRO A 302 -11.11 5.17 16.30
N GLU A 303 -10.71 4.04 16.88
CA GLU A 303 -9.39 3.83 17.49
C GLU A 303 -8.30 3.46 16.47
N VAL A 304 -8.66 3.11 15.22
CA VAL A 304 -7.70 2.61 14.22
C VAL A 304 -7.97 3.20 12.86
N GLN A 305 -6.95 3.78 12.26
CA GLN A 305 -6.97 4.40 10.95
C GLN A 305 -6.29 3.46 9.94
N ILE A 306 -7.07 2.78 9.10
CA ILE A 306 -6.57 1.77 8.16
C ILE A 306 -6.16 2.43 6.86
N VAL A 307 -4.92 2.19 6.44
CA VAL A 307 -4.36 2.61 5.16
C VAL A 307 -4.20 1.41 4.25
N MET A 308 -4.94 1.36 3.14
CA MET A 308 -4.69 0.41 2.07
C MET A 308 -3.55 0.94 1.20
N HIS A 309 -2.41 0.28 1.25
CA HIS A 309 -1.15 0.79 0.71
C HIS A 309 -0.75 0.08 -0.58
N MET A 310 -0.78 0.78 -1.73
CA MET A 310 -0.29 0.25 -3.00
C MET A 310 1.23 0.02 -2.92
N ASP A 311 1.64 -1.23 -3.05
CA ASP A 311 3.02 -1.69 -2.83
C ASP A 311 3.70 -2.22 -4.12
N GLY A 312 3.16 -1.92 -5.30
CA GLY A 312 3.76 -2.31 -6.57
C GLY A 312 4.94 -1.42 -6.97
N TRP A 313 5.95 -2.02 -7.59
CA TRP A 313 7.08 -1.32 -8.18
C TRP A 313 7.02 -1.34 -9.71
N GLY A 314 7.73 -0.40 -10.37
CA GLY A 314 7.87 -0.30 -11.81
C GLY A 314 7.58 1.09 -12.37
N ALA A 315 7.38 1.17 -13.68
CA ALA A 315 7.11 2.40 -14.40
C ALA A 315 5.88 3.17 -13.85
N PRO A 316 5.85 4.49 -13.95
CA PRO A 316 4.74 5.32 -13.44
C PRO A 316 3.35 4.88 -13.90
N TRP A 317 3.20 4.47 -15.15
CA TRP A 317 1.91 4.00 -15.69
C TRP A 317 1.45 2.71 -15.02
N LEU A 318 2.35 1.74 -14.79
CA LEU A 318 2.04 0.48 -14.13
C LEU A 318 1.63 0.70 -12.66
N LYS A 319 2.31 1.61 -11.97
CA LYS A 319 1.98 1.96 -10.58
C LYS A 319 0.63 2.67 -10.49
N ARG A 320 0.29 3.55 -11.44
CA ARG A 320 -1.05 4.16 -11.54
C ARG A 320 -2.14 3.11 -11.79
N ASP A 321 -1.88 2.15 -12.68
CA ASP A 321 -2.80 1.03 -12.93
C ASP A 321 -3.01 0.19 -11.66
N SER A 322 -1.93 -0.18 -10.97
CA SER A 322 -1.99 -0.93 -9.71
C SER A 322 -2.77 -0.17 -8.62
N TYR A 323 -2.53 1.14 -8.51
CA TYR A 323 -3.27 1.98 -7.57
C TYR A 323 -4.77 2.01 -7.88
N ARG A 324 -5.13 2.25 -9.15
CA ARG A 324 -6.53 2.21 -9.61
C ARG A 324 -7.19 0.85 -9.33
N ASP A 325 -6.52 -0.24 -9.72
CA ASP A 325 -7.14 -1.57 -9.79
C ASP A 325 -7.14 -2.30 -8.44
N TYR A 326 -6.17 -1.99 -7.57
CA TYR A 326 -6.04 -2.70 -6.30
C TYR A 326 -6.51 -1.87 -5.09
N VAL A 327 -6.38 -0.55 -5.16
CA VAL A 327 -6.72 0.33 -4.03
C VAL A 327 -8.00 1.11 -4.30
N VAL A 328 -8.06 1.88 -5.39
CA VAL A 328 -9.25 2.71 -5.69
C VAL A 328 -10.48 1.85 -5.99
N ALA A 329 -10.30 0.73 -6.70
CA ALA A 329 -11.41 -0.17 -7.06
C ALA A 329 -12.04 -0.89 -5.87
N GLU A 330 -11.35 -0.98 -4.75
CA GLU A 330 -11.82 -1.66 -3.52
C GLU A 330 -11.62 -0.75 -2.30
N PRO A 331 -12.50 0.24 -2.09
CA PRO A 331 -12.38 1.22 -1.02
C PRO A 331 -12.41 0.60 0.37
N VAL A 332 -11.54 1.10 1.27
CA VAL A 332 -11.54 0.71 2.68
C VAL A 332 -11.65 1.95 3.57
N GLN A 333 -10.60 2.72 3.80
CA GLN A 333 -10.67 3.94 4.60
C GLN A 333 -9.73 5.03 4.07
N PHE A 334 -8.42 4.79 4.14
CA PHE A 334 -7.40 5.70 3.60
C PHE A 334 -6.53 4.97 2.59
N THR A 335 -5.80 5.73 1.77
CA THR A 335 -4.90 5.17 0.76
C THR A 335 -3.46 5.55 1.01
N GLY A 336 -2.55 4.65 0.62
CA GLY A 336 -1.12 4.89 0.61
C GLY A 336 -0.48 4.49 -0.71
N PHE A 337 0.75 4.98 -0.94
CA PHE A 337 1.49 4.75 -2.16
C PHE A 337 2.97 4.58 -1.86
N LYS A 338 3.58 3.49 -2.36
CA LYS A 338 5.00 3.18 -2.20
C LYS A 338 5.80 3.63 -3.40
N LEU A 339 6.99 4.12 -3.16
CA LEU A 339 7.99 4.53 -4.15
C LEU A 339 9.29 3.77 -3.88
N PHE A 340 9.85 3.18 -4.93
CA PHE A 340 11.09 2.42 -4.84
C PHE A 340 12.20 3.15 -5.59
N TYR A 341 13.18 3.71 -4.87
CA TYR A 341 14.25 4.49 -5.48
C TYR A 341 14.98 3.75 -6.62
N HIS A 342 15.21 2.44 -6.42
CA HIS A 342 15.95 1.63 -7.40
C HIS A 342 15.05 0.87 -8.36
N ASN A 343 13.97 0.24 -7.85
CA ASN A 343 13.16 -0.65 -8.67
C ASN A 343 12.24 0.10 -9.64
N ASP A 344 11.71 1.27 -9.26
CA ASP A 344 10.87 2.08 -10.13
C ASP A 344 11.67 2.68 -11.28
N THR A 345 12.96 2.97 -11.06
CA THR A 345 13.83 3.62 -12.04
C THR A 345 14.73 2.66 -12.84
N LYS A 346 14.69 1.37 -12.51
CA LYS A 346 15.60 0.36 -13.05
C LYS A 346 15.59 0.25 -14.60
N LYS A 347 14.46 0.57 -15.24
CA LYS A 347 14.31 0.52 -16.69
C LYS A 347 14.45 1.89 -17.36
N GLY A 348 14.94 2.90 -16.66
CA GLY A 348 15.10 4.27 -17.13
C GLY A 348 13.85 5.14 -16.96
N ASP A 349 12.80 4.62 -16.33
CA ASP A 349 11.64 5.42 -15.97
C ASP A 349 11.96 6.41 -14.85
N PRO A 350 11.31 7.59 -14.81
CA PRO A 350 11.47 8.51 -13.69
C PRO A 350 10.76 8.01 -12.43
N LEU A 351 11.32 8.30 -11.25
CA LEU A 351 10.57 8.16 -9.99
C LEU A 351 9.40 9.15 -10.00
N MET A 352 8.21 8.70 -9.63
CA MET A 352 7.05 9.59 -9.51
C MET A 352 7.28 10.66 -8.45
N THR A 353 6.92 11.89 -8.77
CA THR A 353 7.06 13.06 -7.88
C THR A 353 5.87 13.20 -6.93
N PRO A 354 5.99 14.01 -5.85
CA PRO A 354 4.84 14.40 -5.05
C PRO A 354 3.67 14.97 -5.88
N GLN A 355 3.98 15.80 -6.88
CA GLN A 355 2.99 16.39 -7.79
C GLN A 355 2.25 15.34 -8.62
N ASP A 356 2.92 14.26 -9.03
CA ASP A 356 2.29 13.15 -9.75
C ASP A 356 1.31 12.39 -8.84
N LEU A 357 1.70 12.15 -7.59
CA LEU A 357 0.84 11.44 -6.63
C LEU A 357 -0.33 12.29 -6.17
N LEU A 358 -0.18 13.62 -6.13
CA LEU A 358 -1.26 14.55 -5.78
C LEU A 358 -2.35 14.65 -6.86
N LYS A 359 -2.12 14.16 -8.09
CA LYS A 359 -3.13 14.00 -9.14
C LYS A 359 -4.01 12.76 -8.95
N LEU A 360 -3.56 11.78 -8.16
CA LEU A 360 -4.31 10.56 -7.89
C LEU A 360 -5.61 10.87 -7.11
N ASN A 361 -6.63 10.07 -7.37
CA ASN A 361 -7.92 10.19 -6.69
C ASN A 361 -8.42 8.82 -6.18
N PRO A 362 -8.59 8.66 -4.84
CA PRO A 362 -8.26 9.63 -3.79
C PRO A 362 -6.76 9.92 -3.70
N LYS A 363 -6.38 11.10 -3.19
CA LYS A 363 -4.97 11.43 -2.95
C LYS A 363 -4.42 10.53 -1.84
N PRO A 364 -3.28 9.85 -2.04
CA PRO A 364 -2.69 9.05 -0.98
C PRO A 364 -2.24 9.93 0.20
N ILE A 365 -2.56 9.48 1.42
CA ILE A 365 -2.23 10.18 2.67
C ILE A 365 -1.02 9.56 3.39
N TYR A 366 -0.63 8.36 3.02
CA TYR A 366 0.57 7.68 3.49
C TYR A 366 1.48 7.38 2.30
N ILE A 367 2.71 7.89 2.37
CA ILE A 367 3.72 7.72 1.32
C ILE A 367 4.92 6.99 1.91
N GLN A 368 5.37 5.95 1.23
CA GLN A 368 6.50 5.15 1.69
C GLN A 368 7.58 5.09 0.62
N TYR A 369 8.80 5.36 1.02
CA TYR A 369 10.01 5.22 0.20
C TYR A 369 10.83 4.01 0.63
N GLN A 370 11.19 3.19 -0.37
CA GLN A 370 12.05 2.01 -0.21
C GLN A 370 13.25 2.04 -1.15
#